data_be27627866942be913a5d0b0f7b6c4d6
#
_entry.id   be27627866942be913a5d0b0f7b6c4d6
#
_cell.length_a   1.000
_cell.length_b   1.000
_cell.length_c   1.000
_cell.angle_alpha   90.00
_cell.angle_beta   90.00
_cell.angle_gamma   90.00
#
_symmetry.space_group_name_H-M   'P 1'
#
loop_
_entity.id
_entity.type
_entity.pdbx_description
1 polymer ?
#
loop_
_entity_poly.entity_id
_entity_poly.type
_entity_poly.pdbx_seq_one_letter_code
_entity_poly.pdbx_strand_id
1 'polypeptide(L)'
;MIIIKTDTEIQKMRDAGRITALARQLAGEHVREGVTTKFIDRKVKEFIVSHGAKPSFLGLYGFPASACISVNEEVIHGIPSDERVLKYGDIVSVDVGAFYKGYHGDCAATFVVGDTDDESKRLIEVTRQSFFEGIKYAKEGCHLHEISNA
;
A
#
# COMPACT_ATOMS: atom_id res chain seq x y z
N MET A 1 -8.96 -2.96 25.73
CA MET A 1 -7.66 -3.08 26.45
C MET A 1 -6.56 -2.78 25.46
N ILE A 2 -5.60 -1.91 25.81
CA ILE A 2 -4.42 -1.65 24.99
C ILE A 2 -3.40 -2.75 25.28
N ILE A 3 -2.93 -3.45 24.24
CA ILE A 3 -1.94 -4.53 24.35
C ILE A 3 -0.58 -3.97 23.94
N ILE A 4 0.33 -3.88 24.91
CA ILE A 4 1.71 -3.48 24.65
C ILE A 4 2.47 -4.67 24.08
N LYS A 5 3.18 -4.45 22.97
CA LYS A 5 3.95 -5.48 22.28
C LYS A 5 5.32 -5.68 22.92
N THR A 6 5.75 -6.91 23.01
CA THR A 6 7.13 -7.29 23.39
C THR A 6 8.11 -7.03 22.24
N ASP A 7 9.41 -6.96 22.54
CA ASP A 7 10.43 -6.77 21.50
C ASP A 7 10.39 -7.86 20.41
N THR A 8 10.09 -9.10 20.80
CA THR A 8 9.93 -10.22 19.86
C THR A 8 8.74 -10.03 18.94
N GLU A 9 7.62 -9.50 19.46
CA GLU A 9 6.43 -9.17 18.65
C GLU A 9 6.70 -7.99 17.73
N ILE A 10 7.36 -6.96 18.22
CA ILE A 10 7.78 -5.80 17.40
C ILE A 10 8.69 -6.26 16.25
N GLN A 11 9.60 -7.20 16.49
CA GLN A 11 10.44 -7.74 15.41
C GLN A 11 9.63 -8.48 14.35
N LYS A 12 8.63 -9.27 14.75
CA LYS A 12 7.72 -9.92 13.80
C LYS A 12 6.90 -8.90 12.99
N MET A 13 6.44 -7.82 13.62
CA MET A 13 5.76 -6.72 12.94
C MET A 13 6.68 -6.03 11.93
N ARG A 14 7.95 -5.81 12.27
CA ARG A 14 8.95 -5.26 11.34
C ARG A 14 9.18 -6.18 10.15
N ASP A 15 9.26 -7.50 10.38
CA ASP A 15 9.42 -8.48 9.30
C ASP A 15 8.21 -8.43 8.34
N ALA A 16 6.98 -8.41 8.88
CA ALA A 16 5.76 -8.28 8.08
C ALA A 16 5.74 -6.96 7.29
N GLY A 17 6.04 -5.83 7.95
CA GLY A 17 6.11 -4.52 7.30
C GLY A 17 7.18 -4.45 6.20
N ARG A 18 8.33 -5.11 6.40
CA ARG A 18 9.38 -5.19 5.38
C ARG A 18 8.93 -5.94 4.13
N ILE A 19 8.27 -7.09 4.30
CA ILE A 19 7.71 -7.85 3.17
C ILE A 19 6.69 -7.01 2.41
N THR A 20 5.81 -6.31 3.13
CA THR A 20 4.79 -5.44 2.56
C THR A 20 5.41 -4.29 1.77
N ALA A 21 6.41 -3.60 2.35
CA ALA A 21 7.09 -2.49 1.69
C ALA A 21 7.78 -2.92 0.39
N LEU A 22 8.45 -4.09 0.39
CA LEU A 22 9.09 -4.64 -0.81
C LEU A 22 8.07 -5.07 -1.86
N ALA A 23 6.93 -5.65 -1.45
CA ALA A 23 5.84 -6.00 -2.37
C ALA A 23 5.24 -4.76 -3.04
N ARG A 24 5.06 -3.66 -2.28
CA ARG A 24 4.61 -2.36 -2.82
C ARG A 24 5.62 -1.78 -3.80
N GLN A 25 6.92 -1.85 -3.48
CA GLN A 25 7.98 -1.40 -4.39
C GLN A 25 7.95 -2.19 -5.71
N LEU A 26 7.86 -3.51 -5.63
CA LEU A 26 7.72 -4.38 -6.80
C LEU A 26 6.47 -4.00 -7.64
N ALA A 27 5.35 -3.70 -6.98
CA ALA A 27 4.15 -3.23 -7.68
C ALA A 27 4.45 -1.95 -8.48
N GLY A 28 5.13 -0.97 -7.87
CA GLY A 28 5.54 0.27 -8.53
C GLY A 28 6.42 0.06 -9.76
N GLU A 29 7.33 -0.92 -9.73
CA GLU A 29 8.18 -1.29 -10.87
C GLU A 29 7.38 -1.81 -12.07
N HIS A 30 6.17 -2.31 -11.81
CA HIS A 30 5.24 -2.80 -12.82
C HIS A 30 4.19 -1.78 -13.26
N VAL A 31 4.09 -0.62 -12.59
CA VAL A 31 3.20 0.46 -13.01
C VAL A 31 3.76 1.15 -14.24
N ARG A 32 3.25 0.74 -15.42
CA ARG A 32 3.65 1.26 -16.72
C ARG A 32 2.52 1.10 -17.75
N GLU A 33 2.56 1.89 -18.79
CA GLU A 33 1.56 1.85 -19.86
C GLU A 33 1.40 0.44 -20.45
N GLY A 34 0.16 0.08 -20.75
CA GLY A 34 -0.20 -1.22 -21.32
C GLY A 34 -0.29 -2.39 -20.35
N VAL A 35 0.07 -2.20 -19.08
CA VAL A 35 -0.06 -3.23 -18.04
C VAL A 35 -1.44 -3.20 -17.43
N THR A 36 -2.04 -4.37 -17.14
CA THR A 36 -3.31 -4.46 -16.44
C THR A 36 -3.11 -4.42 -14.92
N THR A 37 -4.08 -3.87 -14.20
CA THR A 37 -4.05 -3.87 -12.73
C THR A 37 -4.05 -5.31 -12.18
N LYS A 38 -4.67 -6.26 -12.87
CA LYS A 38 -4.64 -7.69 -12.51
C LYS A 38 -3.26 -8.31 -12.62
N PHE A 39 -2.46 -7.90 -13.61
CA PHE A 39 -1.08 -8.35 -13.73
C PHE A 39 -0.24 -7.93 -12.51
N ILE A 40 -0.40 -6.67 -12.08
CA ILE A 40 0.30 -6.12 -10.90
C ILE A 40 -0.11 -6.89 -9.64
N ASP A 41 -1.41 -7.09 -9.41
CA ASP A 41 -1.94 -7.89 -8.30
C ASP A 41 -1.32 -9.29 -8.24
N ARG A 42 -1.22 -9.96 -9.39
CA ARG A 42 -0.60 -11.28 -9.47
C ARG A 42 0.88 -11.24 -9.06
N LYS A 43 1.63 -10.22 -9.49
CA LYS A 43 3.05 -10.07 -9.11
C LYS A 43 3.21 -9.81 -7.62
N VAL A 44 2.37 -8.97 -7.04
CA VAL A 44 2.32 -8.75 -5.58
C VAL A 44 2.03 -10.04 -4.83
N LYS A 45 1.04 -10.81 -5.26
CA LYS A 45 0.70 -12.12 -4.66
C LYS A 45 1.87 -13.09 -4.72
N GLU A 46 2.47 -13.26 -5.90
CA GLU A 46 3.62 -14.14 -6.12
C GLU A 46 4.77 -13.78 -5.17
N PHE A 47 5.07 -12.49 -5.05
CA PHE A 47 6.12 -11.98 -4.17
C PHE A 47 5.84 -12.27 -2.70
N ILE A 48 4.65 -11.93 -2.20
CA ILE A 48 4.27 -12.14 -0.80
C ILE A 48 4.36 -13.63 -0.44
N VAL A 49 3.84 -14.52 -1.31
CA VAL A 49 3.86 -15.97 -1.09
C VAL A 49 5.29 -16.51 -1.11
N SER A 50 6.15 -16.04 -2.01
CA SER A 50 7.55 -16.47 -2.10
C SER A 50 8.37 -16.11 -0.84
N HIS A 51 7.93 -15.13 -0.06
CA HIS A 51 8.51 -14.76 1.23
C HIS A 51 7.89 -15.48 2.45
N GLY A 52 7.08 -16.52 2.19
CA GLY A 52 6.42 -17.31 3.25
C GLY A 52 5.31 -16.55 3.99
N ALA A 53 4.82 -15.44 3.40
CA ALA A 53 3.72 -14.64 3.92
C ALA A 53 2.42 -14.93 3.15
N LYS A 54 1.31 -14.36 3.62
CA LYS A 54 0.00 -14.41 2.95
C LYS A 54 -0.47 -13.00 2.65
N PRO A 55 -1.10 -12.73 1.49
CA PRO A 55 -1.76 -11.45 1.25
C PRO A 55 -2.84 -11.20 2.31
N SER A 56 -2.82 -10.03 2.95
CA SER A 56 -3.75 -9.71 4.03
C SER A 56 -5.17 -9.45 3.55
N PHE A 57 -5.31 -8.94 2.33
CA PHE A 57 -6.59 -8.46 1.79
C PHE A 57 -7.38 -9.57 1.09
N LEU A 58 -6.69 -10.61 0.57
CA LEU A 58 -7.35 -11.68 -0.17
C LEU A 58 -8.34 -12.45 0.71
N GLY A 59 -9.61 -12.35 0.38
CA GLY A 59 -10.73 -12.96 1.11
C GLY A 59 -11.25 -12.11 2.29
N LEU A 60 -10.61 -11.01 2.65
CA LEU A 60 -11.06 -10.14 3.72
C LEU A 60 -12.38 -9.47 3.30
N TYR A 61 -13.46 -9.73 4.03
CA TYR A 61 -14.83 -9.29 3.69
C TYR A 61 -15.23 -9.58 2.24
N GLY A 62 -14.68 -10.66 1.65
CA GLY A 62 -14.96 -11.04 0.27
C GLY A 62 -14.11 -10.32 -0.80
N PHE A 63 -13.09 -9.53 -0.40
CA PHE A 63 -12.21 -8.86 -1.36
C PHE A 63 -11.46 -9.89 -2.24
N PRO A 64 -11.51 -9.79 -3.59
CA PRO A 64 -11.09 -10.88 -4.47
C PRO A 64 -9.61 -10.86 -4.86
N ALA A 65 -8.81 -9.93 -4.32
CA ALA A 65 -7.45 -9.67 -4.76
C ALA A 65 -6.46 -9.56 -3.60
N SER A 66 -5.17 -9.53 -3.92
CA SER A 66 -4.06 -9.46 -2.95
C SER A 66 -3.63 -8.04 -2.62
N ALA A 67 -3.92 -7.10 -3.52
CA ALA A 67 -3.67 -5.67 -3.37
C ALA A 67 -4.90 -4.87 -3.82
N CYS A 68 -5.09 -3.68 -3.25
CA CYS A 68 -5.98 -2.69 -3.82
C CYS A 68 -5.19 -1.84 -4.82
N ILE A 69 -5.72 -1.69 -6.04
CA ILE A 69 -5.08 -0.90 -7.10
C ILE A 69 -6.11 0.06 -7.65
N SER A 70 -6.02 1.30 -7.18
CA SER A 70 -6.98 2.36 -7.50
C SER A 70 -6.37 3.32 -8.52
N VAL A 71 -7.07 3.57 -9.61
CA VAL A 71 -6.56 4.35 -10.74
C VAL A 71 -7.37 5.64 -10.90
N ASN A 72 -6.70 6.78 -10.91
CA ASN A 72 -7.26 8.12 -11.11
C ASN A 72 -8.35 8.46 -10.07
N GLU A 73 -9.62 8.53 -10.49
CA GLU A 73 -10.79 8.86 -9.67
C GLU A 73 -11.16 7.81 -8.61
N GLU A 74 -10.60 6.62 -8.69
CA GLU A 74 -10.81 5.58 -7.68
C GLU A 74 -10.05 5.94 -6.40
N VAL A 75 -10.77 6.36 -5.36
CA VAL A 75 -10.16 6.87 -4.12
C VAL A 75 -9.41 5.77 -3.37
N ILE A 76 -10.09 4.62 -3.10
CA ILE A 76 -9.54 3.46 -2.39
C ILE A 76 -10.21 2.16 -2.89
N HIS A 77 -9.61 1.03 -2.51
CA HIS A 77 -10.17 -0.32 -2.68
C HIS A 77 -10.43 -0.71 -4.14
N GLY A 78 -9.70 -0.14 -5.10
CA GLY A 78 -9.78 -0.53 -6.50
C GLY A 78 -9.53 -2.04 -6.67
N ILE A 79 -10.48 -2.74 -7.32
CA ILE A 79 -10.39 -4.18 -7.55
C ILE A 79 -9.57 -4.42 -8.83
N PRO A 80 -8.43 -5.10 -8.74
CA PRO A 80 -7.60 -5.43 -9.90
C PRO A 80 -8.36 -6.21 -10.98
N SER A 81 -8.29 -5.74 -12.23
CA SER A 81 -9.00 -6.29 -13.38
C SER A 81 -8.08 -6.46 -14.59
N ASP A 82 -8.33 -7.46 -15.42
CA ASP A 82 -7.68 -7.60 -16.74
C ASP A 82 -8.19 -6.58 -17.76
N GLU A 83 -9.35 -5.97 -17.50
CA GLU A 83 -9.94 -4.93 -18.35
C GLU A 83 -9.38 -3.54 -18.04
N ARG A 84 -8.84 -3.31 -16.84
CA ARG A 84 -8.22 -2.03 -16.45
C ARG A 84 -6.77 -2.00 -16.89
N VAL A 85 -6.54 -1.53 -18.10
CA VAL A 85 -5.21 -1.33 -18.69
C VAL A 85 -4.71 0.08 -18.36
N LEU A 86 -3.53 0.20 -17.79
CA LEU A 86 -2.91 1.47 -17.45
C LEU A 86 -2.49 2.26 -18.71
N LYS A 87 -2.73 3.57 -18.68
CA LYS A 87 -2.43 4.52 -19.75
C LYS A 87 -1.41 5.54 -19.29
N TYR A 88 -0.65 6.12 -20.22
CA TYR A 88 0.22 7.25 -19.93
C TYR A 88 -0.56 8.39 -19.27
N GLY A 89 -0.03 8.93 -18.19
CA GLY A 89 -0.68 9.97 -17.40
C GLY A 89 -1.50 9.47 -16.20
N ASP A 90 -1.83 8.17 -16.14
CA ASP A 90 -2.57 7.63 -15.00
C ASP A 90 -1.77 7.77 -13.69
N ILE A 91 -2.47 8.12 -12.62
CA ILE A 91 -1.98 7.99 -11.24
C ILE A 91 -2.57 6.70 -10.64
N VAL A 92 -1.73 5.90 -10.01
CA VAL A 92 -2.08 4.55 -9.55
C VAL A 92 -1.70 4.40 -8.08
N SER A 93 -2.70 4.39 -7.22
CA SER A 93 -2.51 4.09 -5.80
C SER A 93 -2.51 2.58 -5.58
N VAL A 94 -1.40 2.06 -5.08
CA VAL A 94 -1.23 0.65 -4.76
C VAL A 94 -1.14 0.49 -3.25
N ASP A 95 -2.09 -0.25 -2.69
CA ASP A 95 -2.18 -0.57 -1.28
C ASP A 95 -1.98 -2.08 -1.08
N VAL A 96 -1.04 -2.44 -0.23
CA VAL A 96 -0.58 -3.82 -0.03
C VAL A 96 -0.56 -4.17 1.43
N GLY A 97 -1.10 -5.34 1.77
CA GLY A 97 -0.98 -5.93 3.09
C GLY A 97 -0.38 -7.33 3.04
N ALA A 98 0.55 -7.64 3.96
CA ALA A 98 1.12 -8.97 4.12
C ALA A 98 1.01 -9.47 5.56
N PHE A 99 0.50 -10.69 5.72
CA PHE A 99 0.41 -11.40 6.99
C PHE A 99 1.58 -12.36 7.13
N TYR A 100 2.42 -12.13 8.14
CA TYR A 100 3.61 -12.93 8.40
C TYR A 100 3.79 -13.21 9.90
N LYS A 101 4.01 -14.45 10.29
CA LYS A 101 4.25 -14.87 11.69
C LYS A 101 3.26 -14.31 12.72
N GLY A 102 1.98 -14.18 12.32
CA GLY A 102 0.91 -13.71 13.21
C GLY A 102 0.67 -12.19 13.21
N TYR A 103 1.40 -11.42 12.38
CA TYR A 103 1.30 -9.96 12.29
C TYR A 103 1.10 -9.49 10.87
N HIS A 104 0.39 -8.37 10.72
CA HIS A 104 0.19 -7.71 9.43
C HIS A 104 1.17 -6.56 9.27
N GLY A 105 1.72 -6.42 8.06
CA GLY A 105 2.25 -5.18 7.55
C GLY A 105 1.24 -4.59 6.58
N ASP A 106 1.19 -3.27 6.48
CA ASP A 106 0.27 -2.53 5.64
C ASP A 106 0.95 -1.25 5.14
N CYS A 107 0.90 -0.98 3.85
CA CYS A 107 1.42 0.26 3.30
C CYS A 107 0.91 0.55 1.89
N ALA A 108 0.72 1.84 1.60
CA ALA A 108 0.32 2.31 0.28
C ALA A 108 1.34 3.30 -0.32
N ALA A 109 1.30 3.46 -1.62
CA ALA A 109 1.94 4.54 -2.35
C ALA A 109 1.25 4.77 -3.69
N THR A 110 1.34 6.01 -4.20
CA THR A 110 0.85 6.37 -5.52
C THR A 110 2.00 6.47 -6.50
N PHE A 111 1.85 5.86 -7.67
CA PHE A 111 2.80 5.83 -8.77
C PHE A 111 2.19 6.51 -9.99
N VAL A 112 3.04 7.07 -10.86
CA VAL A 112 2.61 7.71 -12.11
C VAL A 112 3.02 6.87 -13.30
N VAL A 113 2.14 6.70 -14.27
CA VAL A 113 2.45 6.02 -15.54
C VAL A 113 3.09 7.04 -16.49
N GLY A 114 4.40 7.02 -16.61
CA GLY A 114 5.14 8.01 -17.40
C GLY A 114 5.20 9.35 -16.70
N ASP A 115 4.45 10.35 -17.16
CA ASP A 115 4.32 11.68 -16.56
C ASP A 115 2.84 12.08 -16.46
N THR A 116 2.49 13.02 -15.57
CA THR A 116 1.13 13.48 -15.35
C THR A 116 1.09 15.00 -15.19
N ASP A 117 -0.10 15.58 -15.09
CA ASP A 117 -0.29 17.02 -14.89
C ASP A 117 0.22 17.50 -13.53
N ASP A 118 0.42 18.81 -13.41
CA ASP A 118 0.97 19.43 -12.20
C ASP A 118 0.03 19.35 -10.99
N GLU A 119 -1.28 19.29 -11.20
CA GLU A 119 -2.27 19.14 -10.14
C GLU A 119 -2.17 17.74 -9.51
N SER A 120 -2.11 16.71 -10.33
CA SER A 120 -1.89 15.32 -9.90
C SER A 120 -0.56 15.14 -9.18
N LYS A 121 0.53 15.72 -9.70
CA LYS A 121 1.85 15.72 -9.02
C LYS A 121 1.77 16.37 -7.65
N ARG A 122 1.12 17.54 -7.57
CA ARG A 122 0.92 18.26 -6.31
C ARG A 122 0.10 17.44 -5.33
N LEU A 123 -0.99 16.81 -5.77
CA LEU A 123 -1.83 15.96 -4.92
C LEU A 123 -1.03 14.82 -4.31
N ILE A 124 -0.24 14.11 -5.12
CA ILE A 124 0.62 13.02 -4.65
C ILE A 124 1.62 13.51 -3.60
N GLU A 125 2.30 14.63 -3.87
CA GLU A 125 3.32 15.14 -2.96
C GLU A 125 2.73 15.68 -1.65
N VAL A 126 1.61 16.42 -1.70
CA VAL A 126 0.93 16.91 -0.50
C VAL A 126 0.42 15.74 0.35
N THR A 127 -0.16 14.71 -0.28
CA THR A 127 -0.60 13.51 0.43
C THR A 127 0.57 12.79 1.09
N ARG A 128 1.70 12.67 0.38
CA ARG A 128 2.93 12.10 0.94
C ARG A 128 3.45 12.91 2.12
N GLN A 129 3.49 14.24 2.00
CA GLN A 129 3.93 15.12 3.07
C GLN A 129 3.03 15.03 4.30
N SER A 130 1.70 14.99 4.13
CA SER A 130 0.76 14.91 5.25
C SER A 130 1.02 13.68 6.12
N PHE A 131 1.35 12.53 5.50
CA PHE A 131 1.75 11.34 6.26
C PHE A 131 3.00 11.60 7.10
N PHE A 132 4.05 12.21 6.53
CA PHE A 132 5.29 12.48 7.27
C PHE A 132 5.13 13.57 8.33
N GLU A 133 4.25 14.53 8.13
CA GLU A 133 3.92 15.50 9.18
C GLU A 133 3.15 14.82 10.33
N GLY A 134 2.12 14.05 10.02
CA GLY A 134 1.35 13.32 11.02
C GLY A 134 2.19 12.36 11.86
N ILE A 135 3.07 11.56 11.24
CA ILE A 135 3.87 10.54 11.95
C ILE A 135 4.83 11.14 13.00
N LYS A 136 5.16 12.41 12.92
CA LYS A 136 5.98 13.11 13.93
C LYS A 136 5.31 13.11 15.32
N TYR A 137 3.98 13.00 15.34
CA TYR A 137 3.15 12.96 16.55
C TYR A 137 2.83 11.54 17.03
N ALA A 138 3.25 10.49 16.29
CA ALA A 138 3.09 9.10 16.70
C ALA A 138 4.18 8.72 17.73
N LYS A 139 4.18 9.36 18.88
CA LYS A 139 5.16 9.18 19.95
C LYS A 139 4.53 9.35 21.34
N GLU A 140 5.25 8.89 22.37
CA GLU A 140 4.85 9.07 23.78
C GLU A 140 4.59 10.56 24.10
N GLY A 141 3.54 10.82 24.87
CA GLY A 141 3.12 12.16 25.28
C GLY A 141 2.24 12.91 24.31
N CYS A 142 2.05 12.41 23.08
CA CYS A 142 1.12 12.96 22.10
C CYS A 142 -0.23 12.28 22.13
N HIS A 143 -1.30 13.03 21.83
CA HIS A 143 -2.64 12.48 21.65
C HIS A 143 -2.85 12.00 20.22
N LEU A 144 -3.69 10.97 20.04
CA LEU A 144 -3.97 10.41 18.73
C LEU A 144 -4.50 11.44 17.70
N HIS A 145 -5.31 12.41 18.14
CA HIS A 145 -5.85 13.44 17.27
C HIS A 145 -4.79 14.42 16.73
N GLU A 146 -3.62 14.51 17.37
CA GLU A 146 -2.53 15.39 16.89
C GLU A 146 -1.95 14.88 15.58
N ILE A 147 -1.99 13.56 15.33
CA ILE A 147 -1.61 12.97 14.04
C ILE A 147 -2.53 13.47 12.91
N SER A 148 -3.83 13.59 13.19
CA SER A 148 -4.82 14.02 12.20
C SER A 148 -4.86 15.52 12.00
N ASN A 149 -4.37 16.30 12.98
CA ASN A 149 -4.36 17.76 12.92
C ASN A 149 -3.10 18.33 12.24
N ALA A 150 -2.06 17.51 12.10
CA ALA A 150 -0.80 17.90 11.47
C ALA A 150 -0.89 17.86 9.96
#